data_31a3551f9fd8765337b06c29f58396b7
#
_entry.id   31a3551f9fd8765337b06c29f58396b7
#
_cell.length_a   1.000
_cell.length_b   1.000
_cell.length_c   1.000
_cell.angle_alpha   90.00
_cell.angle_beta   90.00
_cell.angle_gamma   90.00
#
_symmetry.space_group_name_H-M   'P 1'
#
loop_
_entity.id
_entity.type
_entity.pdbx_description
1 polymer ?
#
loop_
_entity_poly.entity_id
_entity_poly.type
_entity_poly.pdbx_seq_one_letter_code
_entity_poly.pdbx_strand_id
1 'polypeptide(L)'
;MSPDDARRSGRPRPAPADRTRSRGKDERRRTDRRRVPPALKIGVSVEPADVAARARQFRVLEADAGLEQLTDRIVGPWVDRTPEGFVVDVRVHRLLTHHPVPMDTIGAEVRDLLPPTVRARRQVYADDLPARALELALDRMLGSVQPLQEFGKLGALVFPFPSYVVPGPKADDYLAWLRERAGDLPIAVELRNRTWVDSAHRDATMAFLSEHRLGYVCVDVPPGFPTSLSPLAVATTDTAYVRFHGRNADAWERGADVGDDCFRYDYRRGDLEPWVARLGKLAATARAVHVVFTTGRGEPAARDARLLVKVLTEEPRPEPPAPPRPNARGRGRGYPPRRG
;
A
#
# COMPACT_ATOMS: atom_id res chain seq x y z
N MET A 1 60.88 -80.11 7.43
CA MET A 1 61.35 -79.71 6.10
C MET A 1 60.47 -78.53 5.65
N SER A 2 61.10 -77.39 5.56
CA SER A 2 60.66 -76.14 4.89
C SER A 2 60.27 -76.35 3.43
N PRO A 3 59.86 -75.33 2.69
CA PRO A 3 59.29 -74.00 2.97
C PRO A 3 58.28 -73.58 1.86
N ASP A 4 57.95 -72.35 1.89
CA ASP A 4 57.62 -71.34 0.82
C ASP A 4 56.16 -70.95 0.65
N ASP A 5 55.87 -69.77 1.11
CA ASP A 5 55.93 -68.47 0.43
C ASP A 5 54.82 -68.22 -0.65
N ALA A 6 53.92 -67.37 -0.36
CA ALA A 6 53.35 -66.47 -1.38
C ALA A 6 52.61 -65.30 -0.74
N ARG A 7 53.26 -64.15 -0.72
CA ARG A 7 52.71 -62.82 -0.44
C ARG A 7 51.55 -62.50 -1.42
N ARG A 8 50.37 -62.12 -0.88
CA ARG A 8 49.36 -61.39 -1.66
C ARG A 8 49.08 -60.05 -1.00
N SER A 9 49.54 -59.03 -1.70
CA SER A 9 49.31 -57.62 -1.43
C SER A 9 47.84 -57.29 -1.41
N GLY A 10 47.30 -56.94 -0.21
CA GLY A 10 45.96 -56.41 -0.11
C GLY A 10 45.99 -54.88 -0.37
N ARG A 11 45.31 -54.44 -1.44
CA ARG A 11 45.01 -53.03 -1.65
C ARG A 11 43.97 -52.58 -0.58
N PRO A 12 44.14 -51.40 0.03
CA PRO A 12 43.13 -50.90 0.97
C PRO A 12 41.86 -50.50 0.22
N ARG A 13 40.69 -50.91 0.78
CA ARG A 13 39.37 -50.47 0.35
C ARG A 13 39.25 -48.98 0.60
N PRO A 14 38.66 -48.18 -0.33
CA PRO A 14 38.34 -46.76 -0.07
C PRO A 14 37.29 -46.66 1.05
N ALA A 15 37.50 -45.73 1.96
CA ALA A 15 36.58 -45.39 3.02
C ALA A 15 35.21 -44.93 2.49
N PRO A 16 34.09 -45.19 3.15
CA PRO A 16 32.78 -44.73 2.70
C PRO A 16 32.73 -43.21 2.73
N ALA A 17 32.40 -42.63 1.57
CA ALA A 17 32.22 -41.17 1.40
C ALA A 17 31.19 -40.66 2.44
N ASP A 18 31.61 -39.63 3.15
CA ASP A 18 30.85 -38.91 4.17
C ASP A 18 29.55 -38.34 3.59
N ARG A 19 28.45 -39.08 3.69
CA ARG A 19 27.09 -38.65 3.27
C ARG A 19 26.46 -37.65 4.25
N THR A 20 27.14 -37.29 5.34
CA THR A 20 26.61 -36.35 6.35
C THR A 20 26.86 -34.89 5.98
N ARG A 21 27.85 -34.58 5.13
CA ARG A 21 28.12 -33.18 4.70
C ARG A 21 27.12 -32.63 3.67
N SER A 22 26.42 -33.47 2.90
CA SER A 22 25.44 -32.96 1.91
C SER A 22 24.08 -32.67 2.54
N ARG A 23 23.64 -33.43 3.56
CA ARG A 23 22.39 -33.16 4.26
C ARG A 23 22.38 -31.84 5.04
N GLY A 24 23.47 -31.47 5.66
CA GLY A 24 23.56 -30.21 6.43
C GLY A 24 23.56 -28.94 5.56
N LYS A 25 23.98 -29.02 4.28
CA LYS A 25 23.90 -27.88 3.35
C LYS A 25 22.51 -27.70 2.78
N ASP A 26 21.78 -28.77 2.52
CA ASP A 26 20.39 -28.70 2.04
C ASP A 26 19.40 -28.29 3.15
N GLU A 27 19.66 -28.70 4.38
CA GLU A 27 18.85 -28.29 5.53
C GLU A 27 19.07 -26.82 5.90
N ARG A 28 20.31 -26.30 5.80
CA ARG A 28 20.62 -24.87 5.95
C ARG A 28 20.01 -24.04 4.80
N ARG A 29 19.97 -24.52 3.57
CA ARG A 29 19.28 -23.87 2.45
C ARG A 29 17.75 -23.84 2.60
N ARG A 30 17.15 -24.78 3.34
CA ARG A 30 15.71 -24.79 3.65
C ARG A 30 15.31 -23.79 4.74
N THR A 31 16.23 -23.43 5.65
CA THR A 31 15.96 -22.49 6.76
C THR A 31 16.18 -21.02 6.40
N ASP A 32 16.77 -20.72 5.24
CA ASP A 32 17.11 -19.34 4.82
C ASP A 32 16.11 -18.74 3.83
N ARG A 33 14.88 -19.28 3.77
CA ARG A 33 13.78 -18.58 3.07
C ARG A 33 13.43 -17.34 3.88
N ARG A 34 13.67 -16.17 3.34
CA ARG A 34 13.19 -14.91 3.91
C ARG A 34 11.69 -15.04 4.18
N ARG A 35 11.28 -14.70 5.37
CA ARG A 35 9.86 -14.63 5.72
C ARG A 35 9.38 -13.22 5.56
N VAL A 36 8.12 -13.05 5.15
CA VAL A 36 7.48 -11.72 5.20
C VAL A 36 7.57 -11.22 6.63
N PRO A 37 8.10 -10.01 6.88
CA PRO A 37 8.18 -9.46 8.22
C PRO A 37 6.81 -9.52 8.92
N PRO A 38 6.71 -9.94 10.18
CA PRO A 38 5.42 -10.07 10.88
C PRO A 38 4.62 -8.77 10.93
N ALA A 39 5.29 -7.62 10.93
CA ALA A 39 4.66 -6.32 10.89
C ALA A 39 3.90 -6.04 9.58
N LEU A 40 4.26 -6.69 8.46
CA LEU A 40 3.60 -6.48 7.18
C LEU A 40 2.30 -7.27 7.10
N LYS A 41 1.20 -6.55 6.92
CA LYS A 41 -0.12 -7.08 6.56
C LYS A 41 -0.38 -6.71 5.10
N ILE A 42 -0.39 -7.71 4.22
CA ILE A 42 -0.57 -7.52 2.78
C ILE A 42 -1.98 -7.94 2.42
N GLY A 43 -2.65 -7.13 1.60
CA GLY A 43 -4.01 -7.35 1.19
C GLY A 43 -4.45 -6.55 -0.03
N VAL A 44 -5.74 -6.46 -0.22
CA VAL A 44 -6.37 -5.87 -1.40
C VAL A 44 -7.60 -5.06 -1.03
N SER A 45 -8.00 -4.16 -1.92
CA SER A 45 -9.30 -3.48 -1.84
C SER A 45 -10.41 -4.41 -2.34
N VAL A 46 -11.53 -4.45 -1.64
CA VAL A 46 -12.67 -5.33 -1.91
C VAL A 46 -14.00 -4.61 -1.68
N GLU A 47 -15.06 -5.17 -2.26
CA GLU A 47 -16.42 -4.76 -1.88
C GLU A 47 -16.72 -5.21 -0.44
N PRO A 48 -17.51 -4.44 0.33
CA PRO A 48 -17.86 -4.79 1.71
C PRO A 48 -18.38 -6.22 1.89
N ALA A 49 -19.19 -6.70 0.95
CA ALA A 49 -19.75 -8.05 0.99
C ALA A 49 -18.69 -9.17 0.89
N ASP A 50 -17.54 -8.87 0.31
CA ASP A 50 -16.48 -9.86 0.05
C ASP A 50 -15.46 -10.00 1.20
N VAL A 51 -15.49 -9.09 2.19
CA VAL A 51 -14.49 -9.05 3.27
C VAL A 51 -14.37 -10.40 4.00
N ALA A 52 -15.47 -10.93 4.50
CA ALA A 52 -15.46 -12.19 5.25
C ALA A 52 -15.00 -13.39 4.41
N ALA A 53 -15.33 -13.41 3.12
CA ALA A 53 -14.93 -14.48 2.20
C ALA A 53 -13.43 -14.46 1.91
N ARG A 54 -12.82 -13.27 1.82
CA ARG A 54 -11.40 -13.09 1.45
C ARG A 54 -10.45 -13.00 2.64
N ALA A 55 -10.95 -12.80 3.85
CA ALA A 55 -10.13 -12.64 5.07
C ALA A 55 -9.18 -13.82 5.37
N ARG A 56 -9.46 -15.03 4.84
CA ARG A 56 -8.55 -16.17 4.98
C ARG A 56 -7.32 -16.11 4.08
N GLN A 57 -7.38 -15.26 3.02
CA GLN A 57 -6.31 -15.13 2.03
C GLN A 57 -5.33 -14.01 2.39
N PHE A 58 -5.79 -13.00 3.15
CA PHE A 58 -5.06 -11.79 3.44
C PHE A 58 -5.11 -11.44 4.93
N ARG A 59 -4.15 -10.63 5.39
CA ARG A 59 -4.10 -10.15 6.78
C ARG A 59 -4.75 -8.79 6.98
N VAL A 60 -4.95 -8.05 5.91
CA VAL A 60 -5.67 -6.78 5.84
C VAL A 60 -6.51 -6.78 4.57
N LEU A 61 -7.68 -6.19 4.63
CA LEU A 61 -8.46 -5.85 3.45
C LEU A 61 -8.90 -4.40 3.58
N GLU A 62 -9.03 -3.71 2.45
CA GLU A 62 -9.62 -2.38 2.42
C GLU A 62 -11.02 -2.48 1.82
N ALA A 63 -12.01 -1.97 2.53
CA ALA A 63 -13.39 -1.95 2.09
C ALA A 63 -13.90 -0.52 1.92
N ASP A 64 -14.67 -0.27 0.85
CA ASP A 64 -15.38 0.98 0.67
C ASP A 64 -16.56 1.07 1.64
N ALA A 65 -16.69 2.21 2.32
CA ALA A 65 -17.85 2.52 3.12
C ALA A 65 -18.64 3.68 2.51
N GLY A 66 -19.89 3.44 2.16
CA GLY A 66 -20.87 4.52 2.03
C GLY A 66 -21.20 5.08 3.41
N LEU A 67 -21.80 6.28 3.46
CA LEU A 67 -22.23 6.89 4.75
C LEU A 67 -23.19 6.00 5.57
N GLU A 68 -23.91 5.09 4.91
CA GLU A 68 -24.93 4.23 5.51
C GLU A 68 -24.71 2.73 5.22
N GLN A 69 -23.60 2.35 4.56
CA GLN A 69 -23.43 0.97 4.10
C GLN A 69 -22.86 0.01 5.14
N LEU A 70 -22.21 0.50 6.19
CA LEU A 70 -21.66 -0.35 7.24
C LEU A 70 -22.70 -0.61 8.34
N THR A 71 -23.72 -1.40 8.00
CA THR A 71 -24.72 -1.88 8.96
C THR A 71 -24.18 -3.09 9.72
N ASP A 72 -24.79 -3.41 10.88
CA ASP A 72 -24.45 -4.62 11.66
C ASP A 72 -24.50 -5.90 10.81
N ARG A 73 -25.38 -5.97 9.84
CA ARG A 73 -25.47 -7.09 8.89
C ARG A 73 -24.18 -7.28 8.08
N ILE A 74 -23.49 -6.19 7.75
CA ILE A 74 -22.23 -6.21 7.00
C ILE A 74 -21.04 -6.39 7.94
N VAL A 75 -20.99 -5.62 9.02
CA VAL A 75 -19.87 -5.61 9.97
C VAL A 75 -19.84 -6.86 10.85
N GLY A 76 -20.98 -7.41 11.24
CA GLY A 76 -21.05 -8.63 12.05
C GLY A 76 -20.24 -9.80 11.48
N PRO A 77 -20.42 -10.18 10.20
CA PRO A 77 -19.57 -11.20 9.57
C PRO A 77 -18.07 -10.86 9.54
N TRP A 78 -17.69 -9.58 9.55
CA TRP A 78 -16.26 -9.21 9.60
C TRP A 78 -15.68 -9.46 10.98
N VAL A 79 -16.47 -9.30 12.03
CA VAL A 79 -16.09 -9.63 13.40
C VAL A 79 -16.04 -11.14 13.61
N ASP A 80 -17.12 -11.84 13.26
CA ASP A 80 -17.34 -13.24 13.65
C ASP A 80 -16.58 -14.25 12.77
N ARG A 81 -16.34 -13.93 11.50
CA ARG A 81 -15.87 -14.91 10.50
C ARG A 81 -14.44 -14.65 10.00
N THR A 82 -13.74 -13.68 10.60
CA THR A 82 -12.36 -13.39 10.20
C THR A 82 -11.35 -13.88 11.23
N PRO A 83 -10.14 -14.27 10.80
CA PRO A 83 -9.11 -14.77 11.71
C PRO A 83 -8.69 -13.73 12.76
N GLU A 84 -8.13 -14.20 13.88
CA GLU A 84 -7.46 -13.34 14.84
C GLU A 84 -6.32 -12.55 14.16
N GLY A 85 -6.14 -11.29 14.56
CA GLY A 85 -5.13 -10.38 14.00
C GLY A 85 -5.40 -9.89 12.57
N PHE A 86 -6.49 -10.33 11.93
CA PHE A 86 -7.00 -9.75 10.70
C PHE A 86 -7.65 -8.39 10.99
N VAL A 87 -7.46 -7.43 10.09
CA VAL A 87 -8.05 -6.09 10.19
C VAL A 87 -8.64 -5.63 8.87
N VAL A 88 -9.57 -4.69 8.96
CA VAL A 88 -10.17 -4.00 7.82
C VAL A 88 -9.78 -2.53 7.86
N ASP A 89 -9.15 -2.05 6.80
CA ASP A 89 -9.02 -0.63 6.51
C ASP A 89 -10.33 -0.19 5.83
N VAL A 90 -10.94 0.86 6.34
CA VAL A 90 -12.22 1.34 5.83
C VAL A 90 -12.01 2.64 5.07
N ARG A 91 -12.20 2.60 3.75
CA ARG A 91 -12.17 3.81 2.93
C ARG A 91 -13.46 4.59 3.17
N VAL A 92 -13.33 5.80 3.69
CA VAL A 92 -14.48 6.64 4.06
C VAL A 92 -15.22 7.17 2.86
N HIS A 93 -16.46 7.58 3.08
CA HIS A 93 -17.31 8.14 2.02
C HIS A 93 -16.67 9.36 1.37
N ARG A 94 -16.80 9.48 0.06
CA ARG A 94 -16.19 10.50 -0.79
C ARG A 94 -16.50 11.95 -0.34
N LEU A 95 -17.67 12.18 0.24
CA LEU A 95 -18.06 13.49 0.78
C LEU A 95 -17.06 13.98 1.83
N LEU A 96 -16.63 13.10 2.73
CA LEU A 96 -15.69 13.42 3.81
C LEU A 96 -14.24 13.61 3.33
N THR A 97 -13.98 13.35 2.07
CA THR A 97 -12.67 13.55 1.44
C THR A 97 -12.69 14.63 0.35
N HIS A 98 -13.67 15.52 0.41
CA HIS A 98 -13.86 16.64 -0.52
C HIS A 98 -14.11 16.26 -1.98
N HIS A 99 -14.38 14.99 -2.31
CA HIS A 99 -14.78 14.63 -3.66
C HIS A 99 -16.24 15.03 -3.93
N PRO A 100 -16.58 15.35 -5.19
CA PRO A 100 -17.99 15.50 -5.58
C PRO A 100 -18.73 14.19 -5.43
N VAL A 101 -19.94 14.26 -4.88
CA VAL A 101 -20.83 13.11 -4.72
C VAL A 101 -22.19 13.40 -5.32
N PRO A 102 -22.86 12.41 -5.91
CA PRO A 102 -24.26 12.55 -6.33
C PRO A 102 -25.15 12.80 -5.10
N MET A 103 -26.15 13.68 -5.24
CA MET A 103 -27.06 14.05 -4.15
C MET A 103 -27.85 12.88 -3.59
N ASP A 104 -28.18 11.91 -4.44
CA ASP A 104 -28.92 10.69 -4.06
C ASP A 104 -28.09 9.70 -3.21
N THR A 105 -26.77 9.84 -3.19
CA THR A 105 -25.87 9.02 -2.33
C THR A 105 -25.72 9.58 -0.92
N ILE A 106 -26.28 10.78 -0.64
CA ILE A 106 -26.26 11.39 0.70
C ILE A 106 -27.48 10.93 1.48
N GLY A 107 -27.25 10.38 2.65
CA GLY A 107 -28.31 9.92 3.53
C GLY A 107 -29.33 11.01 3.86
N ALA A 108 -30.60 10.59 4.03
CA ALA A 108 -31.73 11.50 4.19
C ALA A 108 -31.48 12.53 5.32
N GLU A 109 -30.98 12.10 6.46
CA GLU A 109 -30.76 12.98 7.61
C GLU A 109 -29.73 14.10 7.34
N VAL A 110 -28.65 13.79 6.65
CA VAL A 110 -27.64 14.78 6.23
C VAL A 110 -28.24 15.70 5.18
N ARG A 111 -28.97 15.14 4.21
CA ARG A 111 -29.63 15.89 3.13
C ARG A 111 -30.66 16.88 3.64
N ASP A 112 -31.41 16.53 4.69
CA ASP A 112 -32.44 17.40 5.27
C ASP A 112 -31.86 18.66 5.96
N LEU A 113 -30.58 18.64 6.33
CA LEU A 113 -29.85 19.78 6.85
C LEU A 113 -29.34 20.75 5.76
N LEU A 114 -29.41 20.33 4.47
CA LEU A 114 -28.91 21.14 3.36
C LEU A 114 -29.91 22.23 2.97
N PRO A 115 -29.43 23.44 2.58
CA PRO A 115 -30.29 24.47 2.00
C PRO A 115 -31.02 23.96 0.74
N PRO A 116 -32.25 24.44 0.46
CA PRO A 116 -33.01 24.02 -0.74
C PRO A 116 -32.24 24.19 -2.04
N THR A 117 -31.43 25.26 -2.15
CA THR A 117 -30.57 25.53 -3.32
C THR A 117 -29.47 24.52 -3.52
N VAL A 118 -28.94 23.94 -2.44
CA VAL A 118 -27.93 22.88 -2.47
C VAL A 118 -28.60 21.54 -2.80
N ARG A 119 -29.75 21.24 -2.16
CA ARG A 119 -30.52 20.00 -2.42
C ARG A 119 -31.00 19.84 -3.87
N ALA A 120 -31.19 20.95 -4.57
CA ALA A 120 -31.58 20.94 -5.98
C ALA A 120 -30.42 20.60 -6.93
N ARG A 121 -29.19 20.54 -6.47
CA ARG A 121 -28.02 20.19 -7.29
C ARG A 121 -27.92 18.70 -7.56
N ARG A 122 -27.36 18.31 -8.70
CA ARG A 122 -27.07 16.92 -9.02
C ARG A 122 -25.88 16.35 -8.21
N GLN A 123 -24.91 17.20 -7.95
CA GLN A 123 -23.70 16.89 -7.20
C GLN A 123 -23.43 17.95 -6.13
N VAL A 124 -22.77 17.53 -5.08
CA VAL A 124 -22.43 18.38 -3.93
C VAL A 124 -21.02 18.04 -3.44
N TYR A 125 -20.34 19.04 -2.94
CA TYR A 125 -19.02 18.96 -2.31
C TYR A 125 -19.15 19.15 -0.80
N ALA A 126 -18.14 18.75 -0.03
CA ALA A 126 -18.09 19.02 1.41
C ALA A 126 -18.26 20.53 1.73
N ASP A 127 -17.66 21.40 0.93
CA ASP A 127 -17.73 22.84 1.08
C ASP A 127 -19.14 23.44 0.85
N ASP A 128 -20.02 22.71 0.22
CA ASP A 128 -21.43 23.11 0.05
C ASP A 128 -22.29 22.83 1.28
N LEU A 129 -21.77 22.04 2.24
CA LEU A 129 -22.50 21.60 3.41
C LEU A 129 -22.37 22.64 4.54
N PRO A 130 -23.49 22.95 5.23
CA PRO A 130 -23.39 23.58 6.54
C PRO A 130 -22.55 22.70 7.50
N ALA A 131 -21.81 23.33 8.42
CA ALA A 131 -20.94 22.63 9.37
C ALA A 131 -21.65 21.44 10.04
N ARG A 132 -22.90 21.65 10.51
CA ARG A 132 -23.71 20.62 11.16
C ARG A 132 -24.01 19.41 10.26
N ALA A 133 -24.17 19.61 8.96
CA ALA A 133 -24.41 18.50 8.01
C ALA A 133 -23.13 17.69 7.80
N LEU A 134 -21.98 18.36 7.70
CA LEU A 134 -20.68 17.69 7.60
C LEU A 134 -20.33 16.95 8.90
N GLU A 135 -20.59 17.54 10.06
CA GLU A 135 -20.44 16.90 11.37
C GLU A 135 -21.29 15.63 11.46
N LEU A 136 -22.59 15.72 11.12
CA LEU A 136 -23.48 14.55 11.14
C LEU A 136 -22.99 13.45 10.20
N ALA A 137 -22.52 13.81 8.99
CA ALA A 137 -21.96 12.82 8.04
C ALA A 137 -20.74 12.11 8.63
N LEU A 138 -19.84 12.86 9.29
CA LEU A 138 -18.67 12.28 9.95
C LEU A 138 -19.08 11.41 11.14
N ASP A 139 -19.97 11.89 12.00
CA ASP A 139 -20.45 11.13 13.18
C ASP A 139 -21.09 9.80 12.77
N ARG A 140 -21.88 9.78 11.69
CA ARG A 140 -22.44 8.55 11.10
C ARG A 140 -21.35 7.59 10.65
N MET A 141 -20.33 8.11 9.96
CA MET A 141 -19.20 7.30 9.52
C MET A 141 -18.43 6.70 10.71
N LEU A 142 -18.12 7.51 11.73
CA LEU A 142 -17.41 7.06 12.92
C LEU A 142 -18.23 6.04 13.72
N GLY A 143 -19.53 6.28 13.89
CA GLY A 143 -20.44 5.33 14.56
C GLY A 143 -20.53 3.98 13.83
N SER A 144 -20.51 3.99 12.51
CA SER A 144 -20.62 2.75 11.72
C SER A 144 -19.42 1.80 11.87
N VAL A 145 -18.24 2.31 12.26
CA VAL A 145 -17.02 1.51 12.45
C VAL A 145 -16.74 1.17 13.91
N GLN A 146 -17.53 1.68 14.84
CA GLN A 146 -17.35 1.42 16.26
C GLN A 146 -17.29 -0.08 16.60
N PRO A 147 -18.16 -0.96 16.06
CA PRO A 147 -18.05 -2.40 16.33
C PRO A 147 -16.70 -3.00 15.88
N LEU A 148 -16.14 -2.52 14.76
CA LEU A 148 -14.81 -2.98 14.32
C LEU A 148 -13.72 -2.55 15.31
N GLN A 149 -13.82 -1.35 15.86
CA GLN A 149 -12.90 -0.84 16.89
C GLN A 149 -12.97 -1.68 18.15
N GLU A 150 -14.17 -1.94 18.65
CA GLU A 150 -14.42 -2.70 19.89
C GLU A 150 -13.88 -4.13 19.82
N PHE A 151 -13.99 -4.78 18.65
CA PHE A 151 -13.48 -6.12 18.43
C PHE A 151 -12.03 -6.17 17.88
N GLY A 152 -11.34 -5.03 17.84
CA GLY A 152 -9.95 -4.96 17.36
C GLY A 152 -9.78 -5.33 15.87
N LYS A 153 -10.84 -5.14 15.08
CA LYS A 153 -10.86 -5.43 13.64
C LYS A 153 -10.68 -4.18 12.77
N LEU A 154 -10.79 -2.98 13.33
CA LEU A 154 -10.52 -1.75 12.60
C LEU A 154 -9.01 -1.58 12.40
N GLY A 155 -8.57 -1.54 11.15
CA GLY A 155 -7.19 -1.23 10.78
C GLY A 155 -6.96 0.27 10.71
N ALA A 156 -7.72 0.96 9.87
CA ALA A 156 -7.75 2.43 9.77
C ALA A 156 -9.00 2.93 9.05
N LEU A 157 -9.32 4.20 9.26
CA LEU A 157 -10.15 5.00 8.38
C LEU A 157 -9.26 5.65 7.33
N VAL A 158 -9.44 5.29 6.06
CA VAL A 158 -8.61 5.80 4.96
C VAL A 158 -9.33 6.97 4.30
N PHE A 159 -8.67 8.13 4.29
CA PHE A 159 -9.16 9.39 3.70
C PHE A 159 -8.34 9.72 2.45
N PRO A 160 -8.74 9.30 1.26
CA PRO A 160 -8.09 9.70 0.01
C PRO A 160 -8.62 11.06 -0.43
N PHE A 161 -7.78 12.10 -0.39
CA PHE A 161 -8.14 13.44 -0.85
C PHE A 161 -7.87 13.61 -2.35
N PRO A 162 -8.70 14.38 -3.09
CA PRO A 162 -8.48 14.66 -4.49
C PRO A 162 -7.28 15.58 -4.71
N SER A 163 -6.79 15.63 -5.94
CA SER A 163 -5.59 16.37 -6.31
C SER A 163 -5.68 17.89 -6.15
N TYR A 164 -6.88 18.45 -6.08
CA TYR A 164 -7.07 19.88 -5.83
C TYR A 164 -6.99 20.29 -4.34
N VAL A 165 -6.93 19.32 -3.43
CA VAL A 165 -6.61 19.56 -2.02
C VAL A 165 -5.09 19.71 -1.92
N VAL A 166 -4.61 20.92 -1.65
CA VAL A 166 -3.20 21.29 -1.59
C VAL A 166 -2.82 21.77 -0.19
N PRO A 167 -1.51 21.80 0.16
CA PRO A 167 -1.05 22.32 1.45
C PRO A 167 -1.54 23.76 1.69
N GLY A 168 -1.98 24.04 2.90
CA GLY A 168 -2.40 25.36 3.32
C GLY A 168 -3.43 25.33 4.46
N PRO A 169 -3.72 26.49 5.05
CA PRO A 169 -4.52 26.59 6.28
C PRO A 169 -5.86 25.87 6.20
N LYS A 170 -6.57 25.96 5.08
CA LYS A 170 -7.87 25.28 4.92
C LYS A 170 -7.77 23.76 5.03
N ALA A 171 -6.74 23.16 4.45
CA ALA A 171 -6.53 21.71 4.51
C ALA A 171 -6.04 21.30 5.90
N ASP A 172 -5.16 22.08 6.50
CA ASP A 172 -4.63 21.84 7.84
C ASP A 172 -5.75 21.93 8.89
N ASP A 173 -6.60 22.95 8.82
CA ASP A 173 -7.77 23.12 9.70
C ASP A 173 -8.74 21.94 9.57
N TYR A 174 -9.00 21.48 8.33
CA TYR A 174 -9.86 20.33 8.11
C TYR A 174 -9.28 19.04 8.70
N LEU A 175 -8.00 18.79 8.51
CA LEU A 175 -7.31 17.60 9.04
C LEU A 175 -7.23 17.64 10.57
N ALA A 176 -7.00 18.81 11.17
CA ALA A 176 -7.03 18.98 12.61
C ALA A 176 -8.44 18.75 13.19
N TRP A 177 -9.47 19.32 12.57
CA TRP A 177 -10.87 19.08 12.92
C TRP A 177 -11.24 17.60 12.81
N LEU A 178 -10.83 16.94 11.72
CA LEU A 178 -11.05 15.51 11.53
C LEU A 178 -10.42 14.69 12.66
N ARG A 179 -9.18 15.02 13.06
CA ARG A 179 -8.51 14.35 14.17
C ARG A 179 -9.23 14.54 15.50
N GLU A 180 -9.65 15.78 15.79
CA GLU A 180 -10.39 16.10 17.00
C GLU A 180 -11.70 15.29 17.10
N ARG A 181 -12.47 15.24 16.01
CA ARG A 181 -13.75 14.51 15.97
C ARG A 181 -13.60 13.00 16.04
N ALA A 182 -12.57 12.45 15.41
CA ALA A 182 -12.34 11.01 15.38
C ALA A 182 -11.69 10.46 16.68
N GLY A 183 -11.23 11.32 17.58
CA GLY A 183 -10.60 10.90 18.85
C GLY A 183 -9.38 10.01 18.65
N ASP A 184 -9.38 8.78 19.15
CA ASP A 184 -8.26 7.85 19.04
C ASP A 184 -8.39 6.85 17.89
N LEU A 185 -9.42 6.95 17.04
CA LEU A 185 -9.55 6.07 15.89
C LEU A 185 -8.36 6.21 14.94
N PRO A 186 -7.84 5.10 14.39
CA PRO A 186 -6.73 5.16 13.47
C PRO A 186 -7.16 5.79 12.14
N ILE A 187 -6.50 6.88 11.75
CA ILE A 187 -6.75 7.60 10.49
C ILE A 187 -5.53 7.50 9.60
N ALA A 188 -5.74 7.20 8.32
CA ALA A 188 -4.75 7.23 7.28
C ALA A 188 -5.16 8.24 6.19
N VAL A 189 -4.27 9.19 5.86
CA VAL A 189 -4.51 10.28 4.91
C VAL A 189 -3.74 10.01 3.63
N GLU A 190 -4.46 9.86 2.51
CA GLU A 190 -3.85 9.77 1.19
C GLU A 190 -3.95 11.12 0.48
N LEU A 191 -2.80 11.70 0.21
CA LEU A 191 -2.65 12.96 -0.50
C LEU A 191 -2.39 12.69 -1.98
N ARG A 192 -2.99 13.45 -2.89
CA ARG A 192 -2.90 13.23 -4.33
C ARG A 192 -2.35 14.43 -5.11
N ASN A 193 -1.66 15.33 -4.44
CA ASN A 193 -0.96 16.44 -5.08
C ASN A 193 0.50 16.45 -4.66
N ARG A 194 1.42 16.49 -5.63
CA ARG A 194 2.87 16.42 -5.37
C ARG A 194 3.39 17.55 -4.48
N THR A 195 2.68 18.69 -4.40
CA THR A 195 3.09 19.82 -3.55
C THR A 195 3.15 19.47 -2.08
N TRP A 196 2.37 18.49 -1.61
CA TRP A 196 2.45 18.02 -0.23
C TRP A 196 3.81 17.42 0.16
N VAL A 197 4.54 16.90 -0.83
CA VAL A 197 5.81 16.17 -0.61
C VAL A 197 6.96 16.71 -1.45
N ASP A 198 6.82 17.93 -2.00
CA ASP A 198 7.93 18.62 -2.65
C ASP A 198 8.95 19.11 -1.62
N SER A 199 10.04 19.67 -2.08
CA SER A 199 11.14 20.14 -1.20
C SER A 199 10.73 21.27 -0.24
N ALA A 200 9.68 22.01 -0.58
CA ALA A 200 9.22 23.13 0.24
C ALA A 200 8.27 22.71 1.37
N HIS A 201 7.45 21.66 1.16
CA HIS A 201 6.36 21.32 2.06
C HIS A 201 6.53 19.98 2.79
N ARG A 202 7.35 19.05 2.26
CA ARG A 202 7.46 17.68 2.75
C ARG A 202 7.67 17.57 4.26
N ASP A 203 8.67 18.29 4.77
CA ASP A 203 9.05 18.15 6.17
C ASP A 203 7.96 18.73 7.09
N ALA A 204 7.32 19.85 6.70
CA ALA A 204 6.18 20.43 7.40
C ALA A 204 4.96 19.50 7.35
N THR A 205 4.66 18.91 6.19
CA THR A 205 3.56 17.93 6.04
C THR A 205 3.77 16.72 6.94
N MET A 206 4.96 16.13 6.94
CA MET A 206 5.23 14.95 7.79
C MET A 206 5.18 15.29 9.28
N ALA A 207 5.68 16.46 9.68
CA ALA A 207 5.60 16.94 11.06
C ALA A 207 4.13 17.13 11.49
N PHE A 208 3.32 17.84 10.69
CA PHE A 208 1.91 18.06 10.95
C PHE A 208 1.13 16.74 11.08
N LEU A 209 1.31 15.81 10.14
CA LEU A 209 0.64 14.51 10.20
C LEU A 209 1.04 13.71 11.44
N SER A 210 2.31 13.77 11.83
CA SER A 210 2.80 13.07 13.04
C SER A 210 2.24 13.70 14.32
N GLU A 211 2.24 15.03 14.43
CA GLU A 211 1.70 15.77 15.56
C GLU A 211 0.22 15.47 15.77
N HIS A 212 -0.55 15.46 14.69
CA HIS A 212 -1.98 15.13 14.72
C HIS A 212 -2.26 13.63 14.68
N ARG A 213 -1.28 12.74 14.80
CA ARG A 213 -1.48 11.28 14.75
C ARG A 213 -2.28 10.82 13.54
N LEU A 214 -1.99 11.41 12.37
CA LEU A 214 -2.55 11.06 11.07
C LEU A 214 -1.53 10.24 10.28
N GLY A 215 -1.90 9.02 9.87
CA GLY A 215 -1.03 8.13 9.12
C GLY A 215 -0.86 8.61 7.67
N TYR A 216 0.36 8.89 7.25
CA TYR A 216 0.65 9.18 5.85
C TYR A 216 0.52 7.91 5.01
N VAL A 217 -0.28 7.97 3.95
CA VAL A 217 -0.39 6.86 2.98
C VAL A 217 0.69 7.00 1.91
N CYS A 218 1.66 6.09 1.95
CA CYS A 218 2.64 5.93 0.88
C CYS A 218 1.95 5.34 -0.35
N VAL A 219 2.15 5.92 -1.54
CA VAL A 219 1.48 5.45 -2.75
C VAL A 219 2.45 4.99 -3.82
N ASP A 220 2.04 3.98 -4.60
CA ASP A 220 2.65 3.64 -5.87
C ASP A 220 1.68 4.01 -6.99
N VAL A 221 2.06 5.01 -7.79
CA VAL A 221 1.26 5.61 -8.86
C VAL A 221 2.15 5.86 -10.08
N PRO A 222 1.59 6.12 -11.28
CA PRO A 222 2.37 6.48 -12.45
C PRO A 222 3.23 7.72 -12.16
N PRO A 223 4.54 7.70 -12.40
CA PRO A 223 5.41 8.86 -12.15
C PRO A 223 5.20 9.97 -13.19
N GLY A 224 5.57 11.20 -12.85
CA GLY A 224 5.67 12.31 -13.80
C GLY A 224 4.48 13.26 -13.87
N PHE A 225 3.37 12.97 -13.23
CA PHE A 225 2.18 13.83 -13.22
C PHE A 225 2.15 14.75 -11.98
N PRO A 226 1.47 15.90 -12.05
CA PRO A 226 1.25 16.79 -10.89
C PRO A 226 0.50 16.10 -9.74
N THR A 227 -0.32 15.09 -10.07
CA THR A 227 -1.09 14.26 -9.15
C THR A 227 -0.32 13.05 -8.63
N SER A 228 0.91 12.84 -9.09
CA SER A 228 1.76 11.71 -8.72
C SER A 228 2.75 12.11 -7.63
N LEU A 229 2.60 11.52 -6.46
CA LEU A 229 3.58 11.65 -5.39
C LEU A 229 4.77 10.75 -5.68
N SER A 230 5.97 11.22 -5.37
CA SER A 230 7.14 10.35 -5.34
C SER A 230 6.93 9.27 -4.29
N PRO A 231 7.35 8.01 -4.53
CA PRO A 231 7.20 6.93 -3.56
C PRO A 231 8.06 7.21 -2.31
N LEU A 232 7.46 7.92 -1.36
CA LEU A 232 8.05 8.27 -0.07
C LEU A 232 7.61 7.23 0.97
N ALA A 233 8.56 6.49 1.52
CA ALA A 233 8.31 5.49 2.56
C ALA A 233 8.59 6.08 3.94
N VAL A 234 7.55 6.66 4.55
CA VAL A 234 7.58 7.29 5.88
C VAL A 234 6.36 6.83 6.67
N ALA A 235 6.55 6.54 7.95
CA ALA A 235 5.48 6.30 8.91
C ALA A 235 5.33 7.56 9.78
N THR A 236 4.15 8.13 9.85
CA THR A 236 3.80 9.25 10.74
C THR A 236 2.99 8.80 11.95
N THR A 237 2.66 7.51 12.03
CA THR A 237 2.00 6.84 13.16
C THR A 237 2.62 5.47 13.39
N ASP A 238 2.22 4.77 14.46
CA ASP A 238 2.62 3.38 14.75
C ASP A 238 2.25 2.38 13.66
N THR A 239 1.28 2.73 12.80
CA THR A 239 0.92 1.95 11.62
C THR A 239 1.27 2.73 10.36
N ALA A 240 2.11 2.16 9.52
CA ALA A 240 2.40 2.70 8.20
C ALA A 240 1.41 2.14 7.17
N TYR A 241 1.08 2.95 6.17
CA TYR A 241 0.11 2.59 5.13
C TYR A 241 0.74 2.71 3.76
N VAL A 242 0.53 1.71 2.91
CA VAL A 242 1.04 1.68 1.53
C VAL A 242 -0.09 1.24 0.60
N ARG A 243 -0.38 2.03 -0.42
CA ARG A 243 -1.38 1.70 -1.44
C ARG A 243 -0.75 1.61 -2.83
N PHE A 244 -0.98 0.51 -3.49
CA PHE A 244 -0.54 0.23 -4.85
C PHE A 244 -1.69 0.47 -5.83
N HIS A 245 -1.70 1.64 -6.48
CA HIS A 245 -2.75 2.03 -7.41
C HIS A 245 -2.49 1.57 -8.85
N GLY A 246 -1.29 1.06 -9.13
CA GLY A 246 -0.87 0.75 -10.47
C GLY A 246 -0.21 1.92 -11.18
N ARG A 247 0.36 1.65 -12.36
CA ARG A 247 1.14 2.63 -13.12
C ARG A 247 0.60 2.81 -14.54
N ASN A 248 -0.72 2.78 -14.70
CA ASN A 248 -1.39 3.04 -15.98
C ASN A 248 -1.36 4.55 -16.29
N ALA A 249 -0.28 5.00 -16.95
CA ALA A 249 -0.05 6.41 -17.26
C ALA A 249 -1.13 6.99 -18.17
N ASP A 250 -1.56 6.25 -19.19
CA ASP A 250 -2.56 6.72 -20.15
C ASP A 250 -3.92 7.00 -19.51
N ALA A 251 -4.35 6.13 -18.61
CA ALA A 251 -5.60 6.33 -17.87
C ALA A 251 -5.46 7.43 -16.80
N TRP A 252 -4.29 7.52 -16.17
CA TRP A 252 -3.98 8.54 -15.17
C TRP A 252 -4.00 9.95 -15.75
N GLU A 253 -3.46 10.13 -16.98
CA GLU A 253 -3.45 11.42 -17.68
C GLU A 253 -4.85 11.90 -18.02
N ARG A 254 -5.78 10.99 -18.36
CA ARG A 254 -7.18 11.33 -18.65
C ARG A 254 -7.99 11.75 -17.41
N GLY A 255 -7.44 11.66 -16.24
CA GLY A 255 -8.05 12.07 -14.97
C GLY A 255 -8.19 10.90 -14.00
N ALA A 256 -7.45 10.94 -12.93
CA ALA A 256 -7.45 9.92 -11.86
C ALA A 256 -8.82 9.73 -11.17
N ASP A 257 -9.79 10.58 -11.47
CA ASP A 257 -11.14 10.54 -10.91
C ASP A 257 -12.17 9.90 -11.86
N VAL A 258 -11.76 9.49 -13.06
CA VAL A 258 -12.64 8.95 -14.08
C VAL A 258 -12.55 7.42 -14.12
N GLY A 259 -13.30 6.77 -13.23
CA GLY A 259 -13.58 5.34 -13.31
C GLY A 259 -12.45 4.39 -12.89
N ASP A 260 -12.77 3.09 -12.93
CA ASP A 260 -11.87 2.00 -12.51
C ASP A 260 -10.65 1.78 -13.43
N ASP A 261 -10.61 2.43 -14.60
CA ASP A 261 -9.57 2.18 -15.61
C ASP A 261 -8.18 2.69 -15.21
N CYS A 262 -8.09 3.77 -14.42
CA CYS A 262 -6.81 4.29 -13.95
C CYS A 262 -6.10 3.29 -13.01
N PHE A 263 -6.84 2.40 -12.37
CA PHE A 263 -6.32 1.36 -11.50
C PHE A 263 -6.13 0.00 -12.20
N ARG A 264 -6.38 -0.11 -13.50
CA ARG A 264 -6.07 -1.32 -14.26
C ARG A 264 -4.59 -1.38 -14.59
N TYR A 265 -3.87 -2.18 -13.83
CA TYR A 265 -2.43 -2.40 -13.99
C TYR A 265 -2.07 -3.80 -13.51
N ASP A 266 -1.16 -4.42 -14.24
CA ASP A 266 -0.60 -5.72 -13.88
C ASP A 266 0.84 -5.51 -13.40
N TYR A 267 1.05 -5.57 -12.09
CA TYR A 267 2.40 -5.43 -11.53
C TYR A 267 3.32 -6.54 -11.99
N ARG A 268 4.55 -6.15 -12.34
CA ARG A 268 5.64 -7.07 -12.64
C ARG A 268 6.63 -7.07 -11.48
N ARG A 269 7.47 -8.10 -11.42
CA ARG A 269 8.52 -8.20 -10.38
C ARG A 269 9.37 -6.92 -10.30
N GLY A 270 9.84 -6.39 -11.44
CA GLY A 270 10.66 -5.18 -11.47
C GLY A 270 10.00 -3.93 -10.91
N ASP A 271 8.67 -3.84 -10.94
CA ASP A 271 7.92 -2.74 -10.32
C ASP A 271 7.93 -2.84 -8.79
N LEU A 272 7.94 -4.08 -8.26
CA LEU A 272 7.82 -4.38 -6.83
C LEU A 272 9.17 -4.51 -6.12
N GLU A 273 10.25 -4.88 -6.83
CA GLU A 273 11.60 -5.01 -6.25
C GLU A 273 12.08 -3.75 -5.51
N PRO A 274 11.89 -2.52 -6.03
CA PRO A 274 12.26 -1.30 -5.30
C PRO A 274 11.49 -1.10 -3.99
N TRP A 275 10.29 -1.71 -3.87
CA TRP A 275 9.48 -1.64 -2.67
C TRP A 275 9.97 -2.56 -1.55
N VAL A 276 10.76 -3.59 -1.85
CA VAL A 276 11.32 -4.48 -0.81
C VAL A 276 12.10 -3.70 0.24
N ALA A 277 13.02 -2.83 -0.19
CA ALA A 277 13.80 -1.99 0.72
C ALA A 277 12.93 -0.96 1.46
N ARG A 278 11.93 -0.36 0.78
CA ARG A 278 11.00 0.61 1.37
C ARG A 278 10.12 -0.03 2.45
N LEU A 279 9.55 -1.19 2.16
CA LEU A 279 8.73 -1.95 3.10
C LEU A 279 9.56 -2.46 4.30
N GLY A 280 10.80 -2.88 4.05
CA GLY A 280 11.75 -3.24 5.12
C GLY A 280 12.02 -2.06 6.06
N LYS A 281 12.21 -0.85 5.50
CA LYS A 281 12.40 0.38 6.28
C LYS A 281 11.15 0.73 7.11
N LEU A 282 9.96 0.66 6.52
CA LEU A 282 8.69 0.88 7.23
C LEU A 282 8.51 -0.15 8.35
N ALA A 283 8.76 -1.43 8.08
CA ALA A 283 8.64 -2.51 9.08
C ALA A 283 9.65 -2.41 10.23
N ALA A 284 10.75 -1.68 10.05
CA ALA A 284 11.73 -1.40 11.10
C ALA A 284 11.34 -0.23 12.00
N THR A 285 10.46 0.67 11.54
CA THR A 285 10.07 1.89 12.25
C THR A 285 8.63 1.88 12.75
N ALA A 286 7.73 1.15 12.09
CA ALA A 286 6.33 1.07 12.46
C ALA A 286 6.02 -0.29 13.12
N ARG A 287 5.04 -0.30 14.01
CA ARG A 287 4.54 -1.50 14.68
C ARG A 287 3.76 -2.41 13.73
N ALA A 288 3.07 -1.82 12.77
CA ALA A 288 2.37 -2.51 11.69
C ALA A 288 2.54 -1.75 10.36
N VAL A 289 2.51 -2.48 9.25
CA VAL A 289 2.53 -1.89 7.90
C VAL A 289 1.39 -2.53 7.11
N HIS A 290 0.39 -1.74 6.77
CA HIS A 290 -0.70 -2.16 5.91
C HIS A 290 -0.33 -1.89 4.45
N VAL A 291 -0.37 -2.92 3.63
CA VAL A 291 -0.03 -2.87 2.20
C VAL A 291 -1.22 -3.33 1.40
N VAL A 292 -1.86 -2.42 0.68
CA VAL A 292 -3.10 -2.69 -0.04
C VAL A 292 -2.93 -2.46 -1.53
N PHE A 293 -3.29 -3.47 -2.32
CA PHE A 293 -3.38 -3.35 -3.78
C PHE A 293 -4.80 -2.95 -4.16
N THR A 294 -4.90 -1.88 -4.93
CA THR A 294 -6.16 -1.34 -5.45
C THR A 294 -6.27 -1.50 -6.97
N THR A 295 -5.36 -2.28 -7.57
CA THR A 295 -5.28 -2.55 -9.01
C THR A 295 -6.39 -3.50 -9.46
N GLY A 296 -7.43 -2.95 -10.05
CA GLY A 296 -8.59 -3.73 -10.46
C GLY A 296 -9.29 -4.41 -9.28
N ARG A 297 -10.56 -4.72 -9.41
CA ARG A 297 -11.31 -5.39 -8.34
C ARG A 297 -11.09 -6.90 -8.40
N GLY A 298 -10.97 -7.53 -7.25
CA GLY A 298 -10.96 -9.00 -7.14
C GLY A 298 -9.64 -9.67 -7.44
N GLU A 299 -9.60 -10.56 -8.43
CA GLU A 299 -8.45 -11.43 -8.69
C GLU A 299 -7.19 -10.72 -9.22
N PRO A 300 -7.27 -9.65 -10.04
CA PRO A 300 -6.07 -8.91 -10.45
C PRO A 300 -5.27 -8.38 -9.26
N ALA A 301 -5.90 -7.65 -8.35
CA ALA A 301 -5.24 -7.13 -7.13
C ALA A 301 -4.70 -8.27 -6.26
N ALA A 302 -5.45 -9.37 -6.13
CA ALA A 302 -5.02 -10.55 -5.37
C ALA A 302 -3.77 -11.22 -5.95
N ARG A 303 -3.65 -11.28 -7.28
CA ARG A 303 -2.45 -11.76 -7.97
C ARG A 303 -1.25 -10.88 -7.67
N ASP A 304 -1.41 -9.56 -7.73
CA ASP A 304 -0.35 -8.59 -7.48
C ASP A 304 0.11 -8.64 -6.02
N ALA A 305 -0.82 -8.76 -5.06
CA ALA A 305 -0.51 -8.97 -3.65
C ALA A 305 0.30 -10.27 -3.41
N ARG A 306 -0.09 -11.38 -4.06
CA ARG A 306 0.68 -12.64 -3.99
C ARG A 306 2.05 -12.52 -4.65
N LEU A 307 2.17 -11.75 -5.74
CA LEU A 307 3.46 -11.47 -6.37
C LEU A 307 4.39 -10.70 -5.41
N LEU A 308 3.88 -9.69 -4.69
CA LEU A 308 4.68 -8.98 -3.69
C LEU A 308 5.17 -9.92 -2.58
N VAL A 309 4.32 -10.79 -2.05
CA VAL A 309 4.73 -11.80 -1.07
C VAL A 309 5.87 -12.65 -1.62
N LYS A 310 5.77 -13.10 -2.88
CA LYS A 310 6.82 -13.87 -3.54
C LYS A 310 8.13 -13.08 -3.66
N VAL A 311 8.06 -11.81 -4.06
CA VAL A 311 9.24 -10.93 -4.18
C VAL A 311 9.92 -10.71 -2.83
N LEU A 312 9.15 -10.55 -1.75
CA LEU A 312 9.68 -10.37 -0.38
C LEU A 312 10.35 -11.64 0.19
N THR A 313 9.93 -12.82 -0.26
CA THR A 313 10.40 -14.11 0.29
C THR A 313 11.48 -14.78 -0.56
N GLU A 314 11.70 -14.32 -1.78
CA GLU A 314 12.77 -14.82 -2.65
C GLU A 314 14.08 -14.04 -2.43
N GLU A 315 15.21 -14.69 -2.75
CA GLU A 315 16.50 -13.99 -2.78
C GLU A 315 16.52 -12.94 -3.88
N PRO A 316 17.18 -11.78 -3.66
CA PRO A 316 17.39 -10.80 -4.72
C PRO A 316 18.06 -11.49 -5.90
N ARG A 317 17.56 -11.27 -7.11
CA ARG A 317 18.31 -11.69 -8.31
C ARG A 317 19.63 -10.93 -8.34
N PRO A 318 20.76 -11.60 -8.66
CA PRO A 318 21.99 -10.90 -8.90
C PRO A 318 21.74 -9.83 -9.97
N GLU A 319 22.23 -8.63 -9.74
CA GLU A 319 22.18 -7.58 -10.76
C GLU A 319 22.76 -8.11 -12.07
N PRO A 320 22.11 -7.89 -13.21
CA PRO A 320 22.71 -8.22 -14.48
C PRO A 320 24.07 -7.49 -14.57
N PRO A 321 25.12 -8.14 -15.09
CA PRO A 321 26.43 -7.53 -15.21
C PRO A 321 26.28 -6.17 -15.92
N ALA A 322 26.89 -5.14 -15.35
CA ALA A 322 26.86 -3.80 -15.94
C ALA A 322 27.27 -3.89 -17.43
N PRO A 323 26.55 -3.20 -18.33
CA PRO A 323 26.92 -3.21 -19.75
C PRO A 323 28.38 -2.80 -19.89
N PRO A 324 29.16 -3.46 -20.77
CA PRO A 324 30.57 -3.15 -20.94
C PRO A 324 30.71 -1.65 -21.25
N ARG A 325 31.58 -0.97 -20.51
CA ARG A 325 31.87 0.44 -20.77
C ARG A 325 32.28 0.58 -22.22
N PRO A 326 31.73 1.52 -23.00
CA PRO A 326 32.17 1.73 -24.37
C PRO A 326 33.66 1.96 -24.38
N ASN A 327 34.39 1.17 -25.14
CA ASN A 327 35.85 1.25 -25.24
C ASN A 327 36.25 2.68 -25.62
N ALA A 328 36.95 3.34 -24.73
CA ALA A 328 37.60 4.64 -24.99
C ALA A 328 38.83 4.47 -25.92
N ARG A 329 38.70 3.70 -26.99
CA ARG A 329 39.74 3.63 -28.04
C ARG A 329 39.20 4.25 -29.32
N GLY A 330 39.52 5.52 -29.56
CA GLY A 330 39.16 6.20 -30.81
C GLY A 330 39.44 7.70 -30.80
N ARG A 331 40.44 8.16 -30.06
CA ARG A 331 41.00 9.51 -30.36
C ARG A 331 42.40 9.31 -30.90
N GLY A 332 42.54 9.48 -32.24
CA GLY A 332 43.85 9.51 -32.83
C GLY A 332 43.82 9.25 -34.33
N ARG A 333 43.24 10.11 -35.12
CA ARG A 333 43.76 10.41 -36.47
C ARG A 333 43.52 11.89 -36.74
N GLY A 334 44.58 12.66 -36.47
CA GLY A 334 44.68 14.06 -36.86
C GLY A 334 44.65 14.16 -38.37
N TYR A 335 43.85 15.04 -38.91
CA TYR A 335 43.90 15.48 -40.28
C TYR A 335 45.10 16.45 -40.45
N PRO A 336 45.97 16.26 -41.47
CA PRO A 336 47.01 17.25 -41.75
C PRO A 336 46.42 18.51 -42.32
N PRO A 337 47.02 19.72 -42.05
CA PRO A 337 46.54 20.96 -42.59
C PRO A 337 46.78 21.06 -44.10
N ARG A 338 45.74 21.46 -44.86
CA ARG A 338 45.89 21.82 -46.28
C ARG A 338 46.65 23.15 -46.38
N ARG A 339 47.79 23.09 -47.06
CA ARG A 339 48.48 24.29 -47.57
C ARG A 339 47.79 24.72 -48.88
N GLY A 340 47.57 26.03 -48.98
CA GLY A 340 47.14 26.70 -50.19
C GLY A 340 46.56 28.05 -49.79
#